data_0dd8ce74e89d080b19530d63e92aee62
#
_entry.id   0dd8ce74e89d080b19530d63e92aee62
#
_cell.length_a   1.000
_cell.length_b   1.000
_cell.length_c   1.000
_cell.angle_alpha   90.00
_cell.angle_beta   90.00
_cell.angle_gamma   90.00
#
_symmetry.space_group_name_H-M   'P 1'
#
loop_
_entity.id
_entity.type
_entity.pdbx_description
1 polymer ?
#
loop_
_entity_poly.entity_id
_entity_poly.type
_entity_poly.pdbx_seq_one_letter_code
_entity_poly.pdbx_strand_id
1 'polypeptide(L)'
;EKFSEKHGIGICTIADLIEYRMRTESFVRRSAETIIPTSVAGDFKAIVYENDVDNLLHIAMVKGVVDPEKPILVRVHSECLTGDIFGSMRCDCGQQLQKAMSKMEEDGSGVLLYIRQEGRGIGLVNKIKAYALQDEGFDTVEANEKLGFAPDMRNYGIGAQILVDLGVREMRLLTNNPKKMVGLDGYGLRVIEQVPIEVAPNEFNKCYLECKKLKMGHLLNVDANP
;
A
#
# COMPACT_ATOMS: atom_id res chain seq x y z
N GLU A 1 21.85 -28.02 -5.23
CA GLU A 1 22.00 -28.17 -6.69
C GLU A 1 22.50 -29.58 -7.03
N LYS A 2 23.74 -29.98 -6.66
CA LYS A 2 24.32 -31.30 -6.99
C LYS A 2 23.46 -32.51 -6.62
N PHE A 3 22.71 -32.44 -5.52
CA PHE A 3 21.81 -33.53 -5.11
C PHE A 3 20.58 -33.59 -6.01
N SER A 4 20.02 -32.45 -6.36
CA SER A 4 18.89 -32.30 -7.28
C SER A 4 19.26 -32.89 -8.67
N GLU A 5 20.37 -32.47 -9.23
CA GLU A 5 20.88 -32.95 -10.52
C GLU A 5 21.10 -34.47 -10.50
N LYS A 6 21.73 -34.99 -9.43
CA LYS A 6 22.02 -36.43 -9.30
C LYS A 6 20.77 -37.30 -9.21
N HIS A 7 19.70 -36.78 -8.64
CA HIS A 7 18.48 -37.57 -8.34
C HIS A 7 17.27 -37.14 -9.16
N GLY A 8 17.40 -36.15 -10.05
CA GLY A 8 16.29 -35.65 -10.88
C GLY A 8 15.16 -35.00 -10.06
N ILE A 9 15.47 -34.44 -8.88
CA ILE A 9 14.49 -33.83 -7.99
C ILE A 9 14.52 -32.34 -8.19
N GLY A 10 13.35 -31.70 -8.38
CA GLY A 10 13.23 -30.24 -8.50
C GLY A 10 13.62 -29.52 -7.21
N ILE A 11 14.17 -28.31 -7.35
CA ILE A 11 14.46 -27.40 -6.23
C ILE A 11 13.49 -26.21 -6.34
N CYS A 12 12.88 -25.85 -5.21
CA CYS A 12 12.20 -24.56 -5.06
C CYS A 12 12.64 -23.93 -3.73
N THR A 13 12.59 -22.61 -3.65
CA THR A 13 12.82 -21.90 -2.39
C THR A 13 11.51 -21.78 -1.59
N ILE A 14 11.63 -21.50 -0.30
CA ILE A 14 10.45 -21.16 0.52
C ILE A 14 9.76 -19.90 -0.03
N ALA A 15 10.54 -18.95 -0.54
CA ALA A 15 10.00 -17.74 -1.17
C ALA A 15 9.14 -18.06 -2.41
N ASP A 16 9.63 -18.96 -3.29
CA ASP A 16 8.88 -19.40 -4.48
C ASP A 16 7.58 -20.11 -4.07
N LEU A 17 7.62 -20.94 -3.02
CA LEU A 17 6.45 -21.62 -2.51
C LEU A 17 5.41 -20.65 -1.94
N ILE A 18 5.86 -19.64 -1.17
CA ILE A 18 5.00 -18.59 -0.64
C ILE A 18 4.34 -17.84 -1.79
N GLU A 19 5.12 -17.42 -2.80
CA GLU A 19 4.59 -16.71 -3.97
C GLU A 19 3.57 -17.55 -4.74
N TYR A 20 3.86 -18.83 -4.97
CA TYR A 20 2.93 -19.76 -5.62
C TYR A 20 1.61 -19.88 -4.84
N ARG A 21 1.68 -20.10 -3.52
CA ARG A 21 0.50 -20.21 -2.68
C ARG A 21 -0.32 -18.93 -2.64
N MET A 22 0.35 -17.77 -2.53
CA MET A 22 -0.32 -16.45 -2.55
C MET A 22 -1.09 -16.20 -3.84
N ARG A 23 -0.69 -16.82 -4.97
CA ARG A 23 -1.37 -16.71 -6.27
C ARG A 23 -2.49 -17.74 -6.46
N THR A 24 -2.36 -18.91 -5.87
CA THR A 24 -3.25 -20.06 -6.12
C THR A 24 -4.26 -20.32 -5.02
N GLU A 25 -4.01 -19.82 -3.81
CA GLU A 25 -4.87 -19.99 -2.64
C GLU A 25 -5.43 -18.65 -2.18
N SER A 26 -6.60 -18.65 -1.53
CA SER A 26 -7.15 -17.45 -0.89
C SER A 26 -6.86 -17.47 0.60
N PHE A 27 -6.17 -16.43 1.08
CA PHE A 27 -5.84 -16.25 2.50
C PHE A 27 -6.67 -15.15 3.17
N VAL A 28 -7.59 -14.52 2.42
CA VAL A 28 -8.42 -13.42 2.92
C VAL A 28 -9.88 -13.84 3.02
N ARG A 29 -10.59 -13.33 4.02
CA ARG A 29 -12.02 -13.52 4.18
C ARG A 29 -12.68 -12.26 4.72
N ARG A 30 -13.87 -11.96 4.21
CA ARG A 30 -14.70 -10.86 4.74
C ARG A 30 -15.22 -11.25 6.12
N SER A 31 -15.04 -10.38 7.09
CA SER A 31 -15.45 -10.60 8.46
C SER A 31 -16.69 -9.77 8.84
N ALA A 32 -16.76 -8.52 8.39
CA ALA A 32 -17.88 -7.63 8.62
C ALA A 32 -17.97 -6.56 7.54
N GLU A 33 -19.17 -6.03 7.31
CA GLU A 33 -19.36 -4.91 6.39
C GLU A 33 -20.50 -3.99 6.85
N THR A 34 -20.36 -2.70 6.57
CA THR A 34 -21.39 -1.68 6.83
C THR A 34 -21.15 -0.44 5.98
N ILE A 35 -22.11 0.48 5.97
CA ILE A 35 -21.91 1.83 5.39
C ILE A 35 -21.37 2.75 6.47
N ILE A 36 -20.33 3.50 6.14
CA ILE A 36 -19.75 4.52 7.02
C ILE A 36 -19.85 5.88 6.32
N PRO A 37 -20.63 6.84 6.85
CA PRO A 37 -20.58 8.22 6.40
C PRO A 37 -19.26 8.85 6.83
N THR A 38 -18.57 9.50 5.90
CA THR A 38 -17.29 10.16 6.15
C THR A 38 -17.41 11.67 5.99
N SER A 39 -16.66 12.43 6.77
CA SER A 39 -16.63 13.89 6.66
C SER A 39 -15.89 14.39 5.40
N VAL A 40 -15.11 13.52 4.74
CA VAL A 40 -14.25 13.90 3.62
C VAL A 40 -14.94 13.69 2.28
N ALA A 41 -15.71 12.57 2.15
CA ALA A 41 -16.16 12.11 0.84
C ALA A 41 -17.47 11.30 0.92
N GLY A 42 -18.40 11.69 1.79
CA GLY A 42 -19.71 11.04 1.93
C GLY A 42 -19.62 9.57 2.34
N ASP A 43 -20.56 8.76 1.86
CA ASP A 43 -20.74 7.38 2.29
C ASP A 43 -19.81 6.42 1.57
N PHE A 44 -19.17 5.52 2.33
CA PHE A 44 -18.41 4.37 1.83
C PHE A 44 -18.94 3.08 2.45
N LYS A 45 -18.96 2.01 1.67
CA LYS A 45 -19.11 0.66 2.19
C LYS A 45 -17.76 0.22 2.76
N ALA A 46 -17.67 0.10 4.09
CA ALA A 46 -16.50 -0.44 4.76
C ALA A 46 -16.62 -1.95 4.88
N ILE A 47 -15.59 -2.68 4.49
CA ILE A 47 -15.49 -4.14 4.55
C ILE A 47 -14.22 -4.50 5.30
N VAL A 48 -14.35 -5.20 6.41
CA VAL A 48 -13.22 -5.69 7.21
C VAL A 48 -12.81 -7.06 6.70
N TYR A 49 -11.52 -7.23 6.48
CA TYR A 49 -10.90 -8.48 6.07
C TYR A 49 -10.00 -9.03 7.17
N GLU A 50 -10.18 -10.29 7.47
CA GLU A 50 -9.22 -11.13 8.18
C GLU A 50 -8.33 -11.86 7.18
N ASN A 51 -7.15 -12.30 7.62
CA ASN A 51 -6.27 -13.11 6.80
C ASN A 51 -5.47 -14.11 7.67
N ASP A 52 -4.95 -15.16 7.03
CA ASP A 52 -4.22 -16.24 7.71
C ASP A 52 -2.68 -16.06 7.62
N VAL A 53 -2.19 -14.88 7.17
CA VAL A 53 -0.76 -14.63 6.96
C VAL A 53 -0.14 -13.84 8.11
N ASP A 54 -0.75 -12.71 8.49
CA ASP A 54 -0.20 -11.79 9.49
C ASP A 54 -1.13 -11.55 10.70
N ASN A 55 -2.33 -12.14 10.70
CA ASN A 55 -3.37 -11.98 11.72
C ASN A 55 -3.80 -10.51 11.94
N LEU A 56 -3.53 -9.62 11.00
CA LEU A 56 -3.97 -8.23 11.04
C LEU A 56 -5.30 -8.07 10.29
N LEU A 57 -6.13 -7.15 10.79
CA LEU A 57 -7.36 -6.77 10.10
C LEU A 57 -7.06 -5.70 9.05
N HIS A 58 -7.52 -5.88 7.82
CA HIS A 58 -7.45 -4.88 6.76
C HIS A 58 -8.83 -4.34 6.45
N ILE A 59 -8.92 -3.15 5.90
CA ILE A 59 -10.19 -2.50 5.63
C ILE A 59 -10.23 -2.03 4.17
N ALA A 60 -11.28 -2.44 3.45
CA ALA A 60 -11.61 -1.85 2.17
C ALA A 60 -12.77 -0.87 2.33
N MET A 61 -12.56 0.36 1.88
CA MET A 61 -13.58 1.40 1.77
C MET A 61 -13.99 1.50 0.30
N VAL A 62 -15.21 1.10 -0.02
CA VAL A 62 -15.73 1.01 -1.38
C VAL A 62 -16.75 2.11 -1.62
N LYS A 63 -16.51 2.94 -2.63
CA LYS A 63 -17.45 3.93 -3.15
C LYS A 63 -18.15 3.38 -4.39
N GLY A 64 -19.47 3.52 -4.47
CA GLY A 64 -20.23 3.04 -5.62
C GLY A 64 -20.22 1.53 -5.79
N VAL A 65 -20.24 1.05 -7.03
CA VAL A 65 -20.30 -0.37 -7.40
C VAL A 65 -18.99 -0.77 -8.08
N VAL A 66 -18.42 -1.89 -7.64
CA VAL A 66 -17.30 -2.54 -8.35
C VAL A 66 -17.89 -3.40 -9.46
N ASP A 67 -17.66 -3.00 -10.71
CA ASP A 67 -18.06 -3.75 -11.90
C ASP A 67 -16.78 -4.42 -12.48
N PRO A 68 -16.71 -5.76 -12.51
CA PRO A 68 -15.52 -6.46 -13.02
C PRO A 68 -15.19 -6.17 -14.49
N GLU A 69 -16.15 -5.69 -15.25
CA GLU A 69 -15.99 -5.38 -16.68
C GLU A 69 -15.51 -3.94 -16.91
N LYS A 70 -15.38 -3.14 -15.86
CA LYS A 70 -14.98 -1.73 -15.96
C LYS A 70 -13.79 -1.41 -15.06
N PRO A 71 -12.88 -0.57 -15.55
CA PRO A 71 -11.79 -0.06 -14.74
C PRO A 71 -12.32 0.77 -13.57
N ILE A 72 -11.77 0.55 -12.38
CA ILE A 72 -12.14 1.29 -11.17
C ILE A 72 -10.94 2.03 -10.57
N LEU A 73 -11.19 3.17 -9.92
CA LEU A 73 -10.16 3.92 -9.21
C LEU A 73 -9.77 3.17 -7.93
N VAL A 74 -8.48 2.87 -7.77
CA VAL A 74 -7.97 2.10 -6.61
C VAL A 74 -6.85 2.85 -5.90
N ARG A 75 -6.92 2.90 -4.58
CA ARG A 75 -5.81 3.31 -3.72
C ARG A 75 -5.46 2.19 -2.75
N VAL A 76 -4.26 1.65 -2.83
CA VAL A 76 -3.69 0.82 -1.76
C VAL A 76 -2.91 1.72 -0.82
N HIS A 77 -3.46 1.97 0.36
CA HIS A 77 -2.90 2.82 1.40
C HIS A 77 -2.33 1.97 2.52
N SER A 78 -1.02 2.06 2.75
CA SER A 78 -0.39 1.43 3.92
C SER A 78 -0.57 2.32 5.14
N GLU A 79 -1.00 1.73 6.25
CA GLU A 79 -1.21 2.41 7.54
C GLU A 79 -0.06 3.36 7.91
N CYS A 80 -0.42 4.53 8.37
CA CYS A 80 0.50 5.50 8.93
C CYS A 80 -0.19 6.21 10.11
N LEU A 81 -0.19 5.59 11.29
CA LEU A 81 -0.89 6.10 12.47
C LEU A 81 -0.62 7.58 12.74
N THR A 82 0.64 7.99 12.63
CA THR A 82 1.05 9.37 12.90
C THR A 82 0.49 10.35 11.86
N GLY A 83 0.47 9.98 10.58
CA GLY A 83 -0.03 10.84 9.50
C GLY A 83 -1.54 10.78 9.36
N ASP A 84 -2.12 9.57 9.42
CA ASP A 84 -3.53 9.34 9.12
C ASP A 84 -4.45 9.83 10.26
N ILE A 85 -4.01 9.67 11.53
CA ILE A 85 -4.82 9.98 12.72
C ILE A 85 -4.33 11.25 13.43
N PHE A 86 -3.01 11.37 13.66
CA PHE A 86 -2.47 12.50 14.43
C PHE A 86 -2.04 13.70 13.58
N GLY A 87 -2.23 13.64 12.24
CA GLY A 87 -1.91 14.75 11.35
C GLY A 87 -0.42 15.13 11.34
N SER A 88 0.48 14.15 11.52
CA SER A 88 1.92 14.40 11.52
C SER A 88 2.36 15.07 10.22
N MET A 89 3.08 16.17 10.33
CA MET A 89 3.63 16.90 9.19
C MET A 89 4.94 16.28 8.65
N ARG A 90 5.51 15.25 9.30
CA ARG A 90 6.71 14.54 8.83
C ARG A 90 6.49 13.69 7.58
N CYS A 91 5.23 13.47 7.17
CA CYS A 91 4.87 12.74 5.98
C CYS A 91 3.64 13.35 5.29
N ASP A 92 3.32 12.81 4.13
CA ASP A 92 2.17 13.20 3.31
C ASP A 92 0.99 12.20 3.39
N CYS A 93 1.06 11.20 4.29
CA CYS A 93 0.15 10.05 4.29
C CYS A 93 -1.32 10.43 4.54
N GLY A 94 -1.61 11.17 5.60
CA GLY A 94 -2.99 11.57 5.92
C GLY A 94 -3.63 12.42 4.82
N GLN A 95 -2.86 13.35 4.23
CA GLN A 95 -3.33 14.16 3.10
C GLN A 95 -3.58 13.31 1.86
N GLN A 96 -2.71 12.32 1.57
CA GLN A 96 -2.94 11.38 0.48
C GLN A 96 -4.18 10.51 0.71
N LEU A 97 -4.44 10.08 1.96
CA LEU A 97 -5.64 9.34 2.31
C LEU A 97 -6.91 10.13 1.99
N GLN A 98 -7.00 11.36 2.49
CA GLN A 98 -8.13 12.25 2.27
C GLN A 98 -8.31 12.57 0.78
N LYS A 99 -7.22 12.90 0.07
CA LYS A 99 -7.25 13.20 -1.36
C LYS A 99 -7.70 11.99 -2.20
N ALA A 100 -7.32 10.76 -1.81
CA ALA A 100 -7.78 9.56 -2.48
C ALA A 100 -9.30 9.38 -2.31
N MET A 101 -9.83 9.58 -1.10
CA MET A 101 -11.27 9.49 -0.83
C MET A 101 -12.06 10.55 -1.60
N SER A 102 -11.58 11.81 -1.63
CA SER A 102 -12.22 12.89 -2.41
C SER A 102 -12.26 12.57 -3.90
N LYS A 103 -11.15 12.04 -4.46
CA LYS A 103 -11.12 11.63 -5.88
C LYS A 103 -12.09 10.49 -6.19
N MET A 104 -12.31 9.56 -5.27
CA MET A 104 -13.30 8.49 -5.44
C MET A 104 -14.73 9.02 -5.36
N GLU A 105 -14.98 10.04 -4.53
CA GLU A 105 -16.27 10.75 -4.51
C GLU A 105 -16.54 11.45 -5.83
N GLU A 106 -15.56 12.19 -6.37
CA GLU A 106 -15.65 12.87 -7.66
C GLU A 106 -15.87 11.90 -8.83
N ASP A 107 -15.20 10.75 -8.81
CA ASP A 107 -15.31 9.68 -9.83
C ASP A 107 -16.63 8.90 -9.72
N GLY A 108 -17.30 8.98 -8.56
CA GLY A 108 -18.52 8.25 -8.22
C GLY A 108 -18.30 6.77 -7.88
N SER A 109 -17.08 6.26 -8.06
CA SER A 109 -16.69 4.87 -7.73
C SER A 109 -15.21 4.77 -7.38
N GLY A 110 -14.88 3.81 -6.50
CA GLY A 110 -13.48 3.58 -6.13
C GLY A 110 -13.32 2.60 -4.97
N VAL A 111 -12.12 2.07 -4.84
CA VAL A 111 -11.72 1.20 -3.74
C VAL A 111 -10.49 1.78 -3.06
N LEU A 112 -10.63 2.21 -1.82
CA LEU A 112 -9.52 2.53 -0.94
C LEU A 112 -9.27 1.31 -0.05
N LEU A 113 -8.14 0.64 -0.27
CA LEU A 113 -7.70 -0.50 0.52
C LEU A 113 -6.68 -0.04 1.55
N TYR A 114 -7.07 -0.04 2.83
CA TYR A 114 -6.23 0.32 3.96
C TYR A 114 -5.55 -0.92 4.53
N ILE A 115 -4.26 -1.06 4.25
CA ILE A 115 -3.45 -2.20 4.68
C ILE A 115 -2.68 -1.84 5.95
N ARG A 116 -2.87 -2.62 7.00
CA ARG A 116 -2.19 -2.43 8.28
C ARG A 116 -0.75 -2.95 8.22
N GLN A 117 0.12 -2.16 7.61
CA GLN A 117 1.56 -2.40 7.46
C GLN A 117 2.34 -1.12 7.81
N GLU A 118 2.26 -0.74 9.10
CA GLU A 118 2.87 0.48 9.63
C GLU A 118 4.39 0.52 9.39
N GLY A 119 4.90 1.72 9.10
CA GLY A 119 6.33 1.94 8.93
C GLY A 119 6.95 1.16 7.77
N ARG A 120 6.19 0.86 6.71
CA ARG A 120 6.60 -0.01 5.60
C ARG A 120 6.88 -1.46 6.06
N GLY A 121 6.12 -1.94 7.03
CA GLY A 121 6.22 -3.29 7.56
C GLY A 121 7.14 -3.46 8.78
N ILE A 122 7.84 -2.40 9.24
CA ILE A 122 8.71 -2.47 10.44
C ILE A 122 7.94 -2.23 11.75
N GLY A 123 6.68 -1.82 11.66
CA GLY A 123 5.81 -1.53 12.80
C GLY A 123 6.04 -0.16 13.44
N LEU A 124 5.08 0.24 14.30
CA LEU A 124 5.06 1.58 14.90
C LEU A 124 6.29 1.88 15.76
N VAL A 125 6.72 0.93 16.59
CA VAL A 125 7.86 1.13 17.50
C VAL A 125 9.13 1.47 16.71
N ASN A 126 9.44 0.68 15.67
CA ASN A 126 10.65 0.91 14.88
C ASN A 126 10.53 2.15 13.99
N LYS A 127 9.32 2.49 13.55
CA LYS A 127 9.08 3.77 12.87
C LYS A 127 9.40 4.98 13.76
N ILE A 128 9.01 4.95 15.04
CA ILE A 128 9.34 6.04 15.97
C ILE A 128 10.85 6.09 16.25
N LYS A 129 11.52 4.92 16.37
CA LYS A 129 13.00 4.88 16.46
C LYS A 129 13.66 5.44 15.19
N ALA A 130 13.12 5.12 14.00
CA ALA A 130 13.62 5.69 12.74
C ALA A 130 13.45 7.20 12.70
N TYR A 131 12.37 7.76 13.24
CA TYR A 131 12.20 9.21 13.37
C TYR A 131 13.27 9.85 14.28
N ALA A 132 13.63 9.21 15.41
CA ALA A 132 14.70 9.69 16.26
C ALA A 132 16.05 9.71 15.52
N LEU A 133 16.35 8.66 14.73
CA LEU A 133 17.56 8.65 13.90
C LEU A 133 17.53 9.74 12.80
N GLN A 134 16.37 10.04 12.25
CA GLN A 134 16.23 11.13 11.29
C GLN A 134 16.51 12.50 11.95
N ASP A 135 16.14 12.68 13.20
CA ASP A 135 16.49 13.90 13.97
C ASP A 135 18.00 14.01 14.24
N GLU A 136 18.74 12.88 14.19
CA GLU A 136 20.20 12.82 14.21
C GLU A 136 20.86 13.05 12.83
N GLY A 137 20.06 13.24 11.76
CA GLY A 137 20.53 13.55 10.41
C GLY A 137 20.54 12.38 9.42
N PHE A 138 20.10 11.18 9.80
CA PHE A 138 19.94 10.06 8.85
C PHE A 138 18.70 10.29 7.98
N ASP A 139 18.75 9.85 6.72
CA ASP A 139 17.52 9.79 5.94
C ASP A 139 16.67 8.54 6.24
N THR A 140 15.50 8.44 5.62
CA THR A 140 14.55 7.33 5.89
C THR A 140 15.12 5.94 5.56
N VAL A 141 15.94 5.81 4.52
CA VAL A 141 16.55 4.54 4.11
C VAL A 141 17.65 4.17 5.08
N GLU A 142 18.56 5.09 5.35
CA GLU A 142 19.68 4.91 6.29
C GLU A 142 19.20 4.60 7.71
N ALA A 143 18.14 5.26 8.17
CA ALA A 143 17.53 4.98 9.48
C ALA A 143 16.98 3.55 9.56
N ASN A 144 16.32 3.05 8.50
CA ASN A 144 15.84 1.66 8.46
C ASN A 144 16.98 0.65 8.46
N GLU A 145 18.02 0.88 7.64
CA GLU A 145 19.20 0.01 7.56
C GLU A 145 19.94 -0.05 8.89
N LYS A 146 20.08 1.10 9.58
CA LYS A 146 20.70 1.16 10.92
C LYS A 146 19.90 0.38 11.97
N LEU A 147 18.59 0.26 11.79
CA LEU A 147 17.72 -0.58 12.61
C LEU A 147 17.69 -2.06 12.17
N GLY A 148 18.44 -2.44 11.12
CA GLY A 148 18.52 -3.80 10.61
C GLY A 148 17.38 -4.20 9.65
N PHE A 149 16.66 -3.25 9.09
CA PHE A 149 15.55 -3.52 8.18
C PHE A 149 15.89 -3.13 6.73
N ALA A 150 15.32 -3.86 5.78
CA ALA A 150 15.30 -3.43 4.39
C ALA A 150 14.49 -2.12 4.22
N PRO A 151 14.74 -1.34 3.17
CA PRO A 151 14.03 -0.07 2.92
C PRO A 151 12.50 -0.20 2.80
N ASP A 152 12.02 -1.36 2.37
CA ASP A 152 10.59 -1.67 2.23
C ASP A 152 10.35 -3.17 2.50
N MET A 153 9.63 -3.48 3.59
CA MET A 153 9.28 -4.83 4.03
C MET A 153 7.81 -5.18 3.73
N ARG A 154 7.08 -4.34 2.99
CA ARG A 154 5.66 -4.55 2.73
C ARG A 154 5.42 -5.74 1.82
N ASN A 155 4.37 -6.50 2.15
CA ASN A 155 3.81 -7.54 1.30
C ASN A 155 2.50 -7.03 0.69
N TYR A 156 2.42 -7.02 -0.63
CA TYR A 156 1.22 -6.56 -1.35
C TYR A 156 0.27 -7.70 -1.74
N GLY A 157 0.64 -8.96 -1.51
CA GLY A 157 -0.16 -10.13 -1.91
C GLY A 157 -1.53 -10.18 -1.25
N ILE A 158 -1.61 -9.88 0.05
CA ILE A 158 -2.90 -9.78 0.76
C ILE A 158 -3.77 -8.68 0.14
N GLY A 159 -3.18 -7.52 -0.16
CA GLY A 159 -3.89 -6.44 -0.81
C GLY A 159 -4.42 -6.84 -2.19
N ALA A 160 -3.65 -7.56 -2.98
CA ALA A 160 -4.08 -8.07 -4.28
C ALA A 160 -5.25 -9.06 -4.14
N GLN A 161 -5.19 -9.99 -3.18
CA GLN A 161 -6.28 -10.93 -2.92
C GLN A 161 -7.58 -10.24 -2.48
N ILE A 162 -7.49 -9.20 -1.65
CA ILE A 162 -8.66 -8.40 -1.26
C ILE A 162 -9.27 -7.70 -2.49
N LEU A 163 -8.46 -7.11 -3.36
CA LEU A 163 -8.94 -6.48 -4.59
C LEU A 163 -9.63 -7.48 -5.52
N VAL A 164 -9.09 -8.69 -5.64
CA VAL A 164 -9.70 -9.79 -6.42
C VAL A 164 -11.04 -10.21 -5.83
N ASP A 165 -11.13 -10.37 -4.50
CA ASP A 165 -12.36 -10.73 -3.79
C ASP A 165 -13.44 -9.63 -3.93
N LEU A 166 -13.05 -8.36 -3.99
CA LEU A 166 -13.96 -7.24 -4.27
C LEU A 166 -14.49 -7.22 -5.70
N GLY A 167 -13.94 -8.03 -6.60
CA GLY A 167 -14.31 -8.08 -8.01
C GLY A 167 -13.50 -7.15 -8.92
N VAL A 168 -12.47 -6.49 -8.40
CA VAL A 168 -11.57 -5.66 -9.23
C VAL A 168 -10.82 -6.55 -10.22
N ARG A 169 -10.72 -6.11 -11.47
CA ARG A 169 -9.95 -6.75 -12.54
C ARG A 169 -9.03 -5.75 -13.20
N GLU A 170 -9.56 -4.65 -13.65
CA GLU A 170 -8.82 -3.53 -14.21
C GLU A 170 -8.91 -2.33 -13.27
N MET A 171 -7.80 -1.62 -13.11
CA MET A 171 -7.77 -0.49 -12.20
C MET A 171 -6.98 0.70 -12.72
N ARG A 172 -7.44 1.88 -12.35
CA ARG A 172 -6.73 3.14 -12.38
C ARG A 172 -6.10 3.33 -11.01
N LEU A 173 -4.79 3.13 -10.88
CA LEU A 173 -4.13 3.05 -9.57
C LEU A 173 -3.61 4.41 -9.11
N LEU A 174 -4.16 4.92 -8.00
CA LEU A 174 -3.71 6.13 -7.31
C LEU A 174 -2.35 5.87 -6.62
N THR A 175 -1.27 6.20 -7.30
CA THR A 175 0.09 5.99 -6.76
C THR A 175 1.13 6.87 -7.43
N ASN A 176 2.14 7.30 -6.65
CA ASN A 176 3.36 7.92 -7.16
C ASN A 176 4.52 6.90 -7.19
N ASN A 177 4.29 5.65 -6.76
CA ASN A 177 5.30 4.61 -6.70
C ASN A 177 5.08 3.55 -7.79
N PRO A 178 5.91 3.52 -8.86
CA PRO A 178 5.78 2.52 -9.92
C PRO A 178 5.93 1.08 -9.44
N LYS A 179 6.68 0.84 -8.36
CA LYS A 179 6.87 -0.51 -7.79
C LYS A 179 5.57 -1.14 -7.27
N LYS A 180 4.55 -0.34 -6.96
CA LYS A 180 3.23 -0.86 -6.54
C LYS A 180 2.44 -1.52 -7.67
N MET A 181 2.87 -1.37 -8.92
CA MET A 181 2.23 -1.98 -10.09
C MET A 181 2.82 -3.36 -10.45
N VAL A 182 3.98 -3.71 -9.87
CA VAL A 182 4.70 -4.94 -10.19
C VAL A 182 4.03 -6.14 -9.54
N GLY A 183 3.87 -7.23 -10.31
CA GLY A 183 3.40 -8.53 -9.80
C GLY A 183 1.88 -8.67 -9.65
N LEU A 184 1.09 -7.64 -9.93
CA LEU A 184 -0.37 -7.69 -9.83
C LEU A 184 -1.00 -8.60 -10.88
N ASP A 185 -0.40 -8.73 -12.06
CA ASP A 185 -0.87 -9.61 -13.14
C ASP A 185 -0.96 -11.07 -12.69
N GLY A 186 -0.06 -11.51 -11.80
CA GLY A 186 -0.10 -12.84 -11.20
C GLY A 186 -1.35 -13.14 -10.38
N TYR A 187 -2.12 -12.14 -10.01
CA TYR A 187 -3.40 -12.24 -9.32
C TYR A 187 -4.61 -11.98 -10.25
N GLY A 188 -4.37 -11.81 -11.56
CA GLY A 188 -5.42 -11.44 -12.51
C GLY A 188 -5.88 -9.98 -12.39
N LEU A 189 -5.05 -9.11 -11.81
CA LEU A 189 -5.28 -7.67 -11.71
C LEU A 189 -4.46 -6.93 -12.75
N ARG A 190 -5.05 -5.98 -13.46
CA ARG A 190 -4.36 -5.18 -14.46
C ARG A 190 -4.44 -3.68 -14.13
N VAL A 191 -3.30 -3.03 -14.04
CA VAL A 191 -3.22 -1.56 -13.93
C VAL A 191 -3.23 -1.00 -15.33
N ILE A 192 -4.30 -0.31 -15.69
CA ILE A 192 -4.43 0.33 -17.02
C ILE A 192 -3.97 1.79 -17.01
N GLU A 193 -3.96 2.43 -15.84
CA GLU A 193 -3.56 3.82 -15.67
C GLU A 193 -2.93 4.04 -14.30
N GLN A 194 -1.82 4.75 -14.26
CA GLN A 194 -1.26 5.31 -13.02
C GLN A 194 -1.81 6.72 -12.82
N VAL A 195 -2.59 6.93 -11.76
CA VAL A 195 -3.14 8.25 -11.41
C VAL A 195 -2.26 8.87 -10.32
N PRO A 196 -1.66 10.03 -10.54
CA PRO A 196 -0.82 10.68 -9.53
C PRO A 196 -1.65 11.16 -8.33
N ILE A 197 -1.04 11.05 -7.15
CA ILE A 197 -1.61 11.50 -5.88
C ILE A 197 -0.57 12.33 -5.12
N GLU A 198 -0.21 13.46 -5.69
CA GLU A 198 0.78 14.36 -5.11
C GLU A 198 0.13 15.30 -4.11
N VAL A 199 0.87 15.63 -3.07
CA VAL A 199 0.54 16.64 -2.07
C VAL A 199 1.71 17.63 -2.03
N ALA A 200 1.42 18.91 -1.89
CA ALA A 200 2.43 19.92 -1.80
C ALA A 200 3.37 19.66 -0.60
N PRO A 201 4.68 19.74 -0.79
CA PRO A 201 5.64 19.57 0.31
C PRO A 201 5.47 20.70 1.35
N ASN A 202 5.81 20.40 2.60
CA ASN A 202 5.94 21.38 3.66
C ASN A 202 7.39 21.37 4.24
N GLU A 203 7.69 22.31 5.12
CA GLU A 203 9.02 22.42 5.72
C GLU A 203 9.48 21.16 6.48
N PHE A 204 8.55 20.35 7.03
CA PHE A 204 8.88 19.16 7.83
C PHE A 204 8.98 17.88 6.99
N ASN A 205 8.34 17.81 5.81
CA ASN A 205 8.33 16.58 4.99
C ASN A 205 9.14 16.67 3.71
N LYS A 206 9.74 17.82 3.40
CA LYS A 206 10.50 18.04 2.17
C LYS A 206 11.62 16.99 2.00
N CYS A 207 12.48 16.81 2.99
CA CYS A 207 13.55 15.82 2.97
C CYS A 207 13.02 14.39 2.81
N TYR A 208 11.88 14.06 3.44
CA TYR A 208 11.22 12.77 3.29
C TYR A 208 10.73 12.53 1.86
N LEU A 209 10.12 13.52 1.20
CA LEU A 209 9.65 13.43 -0.18
C LEU A 209 10.81 13.37 -1.17
N GLU A 210 11.91 14.12 -0.92
CA GLU A 210 13.15 14.03 -1.69
C GLU A 210 13.76 12.62 -1.60
N CYS A 211 13.83 12.02 -0.42
CA CYS A 211 14.29 10.65 -0.23
C CYS A 211 13.42 9.66 -1.01
N LYS A 212 12.09 9.81 -0.99
CA LYS A 212 11.17 9.01 -1.82
C LYS A 212 11.48 9.14 -3.30
N LYS A 213 11.72 10.35 -3.80
CA LYS A 213 12.03 10.62 -5.20
C LYS A 213 13.38 10.00 -5.59
N LEU A 214 14.44 10.35 -4.87
CA LEU A 214 15.82 10.04 -5.24
C LEU A 214 16.25 8.60 -4.93
N LYS A 215 15.90 8.09 -3.74
CA LYS A 215 16.35 6.77 -3.28
C LYS A 215 15.33 5.65 -3.51
N MET A 216 14.03 5.98 -3.65
CA MET A 216 12.97 4.97 -3.77
C MET A 216 12.26 4.97 -5.12
N GLY A 217 12.61 5.88 -6.03
CA GLY A 217 12.08 5.92 -7.40
C GLY A 217 10.61 6.38 -7.50
N HIS A 218 10.13 7.15 -6.54
CA HIS A 218 8.81 7.76 -6.63
C HIS A 218 8.77 8.88 -7.67
N LEU A 219 7.68 8.93 -8.43
CA LEU A 219 7.39 10.01 -9.36
C LEU A 219 6.74 11.16 -8.58
N LEU A 220 7.54 12.13 -8.14
CA LEU A 220 7.11 13.28 -7.34
C LEU A 220 7.69 14.57 -7.90
N ASN A 221 6.88 15.62 -7.94
CA ASN A 221 7.32 16.98 -8.23
C ASN A 221 7.59 17.73 -6.92
N VAL A 222 8.81 17.62 -6.40
CA VAL A 222 9.19 18.17 -5.08
C VAL A 222 9.55 19.66 -5.18
N ASP A 223 9.71 20.20 -6.40
CA ASP A 223 10.11 21.57 -6.68
C ASP A 223 8.90 22.52 -6.85
N ALA A 224 7.67 22.00 -6.80
CA ALA A 224 6.47 22.81 -6.85
C ALA A 224 6.37 23.65 -5.56
N ASN A 225 6.71 24.92 -5.67
CA ASN A 225 6.43 25.91 -4.65
C ASN A 225 4.90 25.99 -4.42
N PRO A 226 4.41 26.11 -3.17
CA PRO A 226 2.99 26.23 -2.88
C PRO A 226 2.37 27.50 -3.49
#